data_65efe9f38740860d549e67a8ac8ebda9
#
_entry.id   65efe9f38740860d549e67a8ac8ebda9
#
_cell.length_a   1.000
_cell.length_b   1.000
_cell.length_c   1.000
_cell.angle_alpha   90.00
_cell.angle_beta   90.00
_cell.angle_gamma   90.00
#
_symmetry.space_group_name_H-M   'P 1'
#
loop_
_entity.id
_entity.type
_entity.pdbx_description
1 polymer ?
#
loop_
_entity_poly.entity_id
_entity_poly.type
_entity_poly.pdbx_seq_one_letter_code
_entity_poly.pdbx_strand_id
1 'polypeptide(L)'
;GLNGDWLISRQRFFGVPFPLWYPVNASGEPDYDHPITPSEDRLPIDPTIDVPEGYDESQRDVPGGFTAEKDIMDTWATSSLTPQIVTHWAEPDEASKALFASTFPMDLRPQGQDIIRTWLFSTVDRAHLENKCLPWAHATLSGWILDPDHKKMSKSKGNVVVPNEPIEKFGADAV
;
A
#
# COMPACT_ATOMS: atom_id res chain seq x y z
N GLY A 1 -5.45 -10.35 14.94
CA GLY A 1 -6.43 -10.47 15.86
C GLY A 1 -6.44 -9.69 17.16
N LEU A 2 -5.39 -9.72 18.00
CA LEU A 2 -5.44 -9.06 19.33
C LEU A 2 -5.26 -7.52 19.28
N ASN A 3 -4.92 -6.95 18.14
CA ASN A 3 -4.64 -5.51 18.00
C ASN A 3 -5.86 -4.65 17.59
N GLY A 4 -7.03 -5.24 17.46
CA GLY A 4 -8.22 -4.54 16.96
C GLY A 4 -8.19 -4.30 15.45
N ASP A 5 -9.05 -3.40 15.00
CA ASP A 5 -9.20 -3.05 13.61
C ASP A 5 -8.04 -2.19 13.10
N TRP A 6 -7.78 -2.29 11.81
CA TRP A 6 -6.81 -1.47 11.11
C TRP A 6 -7.52 -0.37 10.33
N LEU A 7 -7.41 0.86 10.78
CA LEU A 7 -7.87 2.01 10.01
C LEU A 7 -6.92 2.21 8.82
N ILE A 8 -7.39 1.90 7.62
CA ILE A 8 -6.58 1.93 6.40
C ILE A 8 -6.59 3.27 5.68
N SER A 9 -7.43 4.22 6.07
CA SER A 9 -7.49 5.56 5.48
C SER A 9 -6.50 6.53 6.14
N ARG A 10 -5.95 7.46 5.33
CA ARG A 10 -5.03 8.52 5.78
C ARG A 10 -5.38 9.84 5.13
N GLN A 11 -5.40 10.89 5.94
CA GLN A 11 -5.59 12.28 5.51
C GLN A 11 -4.25 12.84 5.05
N ARG A 12 -3.85 12.53 3.83
CA ARG A 12 -2.60 12.99 3.21
C ARG A 12 -2.84 13.42 1.77
N PHE A 13 -2.03 14.35 1.31
CA PHE A 13 -2.12 14.86 -0.06
C PHE A 13 -1.69 13.83 -1.11
N PHE A 14 -0.71 12.99 -0.81
CA PHE A 14 -0.14 12.06 -1.76
C PHE A 14 -0.23 10.61 -1.28
N GLY A 15 -0.70 9.74 -2.17
CA GLY A 15 -0.81 8.29 -1.96
C GLY A 15 -1.74 7.63 -2.95
N VAL A 16 -2.06 6.37 -2.74
CA VAL A 16 -3.03 5.62 -3.56
C VAL A 16 -4.43 5.95 -3.09
N PRO A 17 -5.30 6.53 -3.93
CA PRO A 17 -6.65 6.88 -3.54
C PRO A 17 -7.52 5.63 -3.33
N PHE A 18 -8.57 5.77 -2.53
CA PHE A 18 -9.67 4.80 -2.53
C PHE A 18 -10.56 5.07 -3.73
N PRO A 19 -10.82 4.10 -4.60
CA PRO A 19 -11.60 4.30 -5.80
C PRO A 19 -13.11 4.31 -5.49
N LEU A 20 -13.58 5.30 -4.73
CA LEU A 20 -14.98 5.39 -4.34
C LEU A 20 -15.48 6.82 -4.14
N TRP A 21 -16.78 6.96 -4.23
CA TRP A 21 -17.51 8.21 -4.03
C TRP A 21 -18.67 7.99 -3.07
N TYR A 22 -19.28 9.06 -2.62
CA TYR A 22 -20.46 9.05 -1.76
C TYR A 22 -21.59 9.85 -2.40
N PRO A 23 -22.84 9.35 -2.40
CA PRO A 23 -23.98 10.14 -2.80
C PRO A 23 -24.11 11.38 -1.90
N VAL A 24 -24.51 12.50 -2.48
CA VAL A 24 -24.82 13.73 -1.73
C VAL A 24 -26.33 13.87 -1.65
N ASN A 25 -26.86 13.93 -0.43
CA ASN A 25 -28.29 14.03 -0.21
C ASN A 25 -28.85 15.43 -0.59
N ALA A 26 -30.16 15.62 -0.51
CA ALA A 26 -30.82 16.89 -0.84
C ALA A 26 -30.39 18.06 0.07
N SER A 27 -29.84 17.77 1.27
CA SER A 27 -29.31 18.77 2.19
C SER A 27 -27.83 19.13 1.92
N GLY A 28 -27.20 18.47 0.96
CA GLY A 28 -25.80 18.68 0.62
C GLY A 28 -24.81 17.89 1.48
N GLU A 29 -25.26 16.87 2.22
CA GLU A 29 -24.41 16.05 3.09
C GLU A 29 -24.10 14.72 2.40
N PRO A 30 -22.82 14.23 2.45
CA PRO A 30 -22.46 12.93 1.93
C PRO A 30 -23.09 11.78 2.72
N ASP A 31 -23.53 10.75 2.02
CA ASP A 31 -24.00 9.49 2.60
C ASP A 31 -22.86 8.48 2.65
N TYR A 32 -22.15 8.43 3.77
CA TYR A 32 -21.02 7.53 3.98
C TYR A 32 -21.42 6.07 4.19
N ASP A 33 -22.68 5.79 4.44
CA ASP A 33 -23.16 4.41 4.66
C ASP A 33 -23.39 3.67 3.34
N HIS A 34 -23.50 4.40 2.22
CA HIS A 34 -23.78 3.86 0.89
C HIS A 34 -22.75 4.31 -0.15
N PRO A 35 -21.48 3.88 -0.03
CA PRO A 35 -20.44 4.29 -0.98
C PRO A 35 -20.72 3.77 -2.39
N ILE A 36 -20.43 4.58 -3.40
CA ILE A 36 -20.46 4.21 -4.81
C ILE A 36 -19.07 3.67 -5.18
N THR A 37 -19.00 2.42 -5.61
CA THR A 37 -17.76 1.78 -6.05
C THR A 37 -17.78 1.55 -7.56
N PRO A 38 -16.63 1.67 -8.27
CA PRO A 38 -16.55 1.31 -9.67
C PRO A 38 -16.61 -0.21 -9.86
N SER A 39 -16.91 -0.66 -11.07
CA SER A 39 -16.66 -2.02 -11.52
C SER A 39 -15.14 -2.24 -11.70
N GLU A 40 -14.67 -3.49 -11.59
CA GLU A 40 -13.24 -3.82 -11.67
C GLU A 40 -12.60 -3.43 -13.00
N ASP A 41 -13.34 -3.54 -14.10
CA ASP A 41 -12.88 -3.19 -15.44
C ASP A 41 -12.63 -1.68 -15.65
N ARG A 42 -13.12 -0.84 -14.75
CA ARG A 42 -12.85 0.60 -14.74
C ARG A 42 -11.61 1.00 -13.98
N LEU A 43 -11.01 0.10 -13.21
CA LEU A 43 -9.80 0.40 -12.43
C LEU A 43 -8.57 0.55 -13.36
N PRO A 44 -7.61 1.40 -13.03
CA PRO A 44 -7.52 2.25 -11.83
C PRO A 44 -8.42 3.51 -11.92
N ILE A 45 -8.90 3.97 -10.76
CA ILE A 45 -9.74 5.16 -10.59
C ILE A 45 -9.09 6.12 -9.60
N ASP A 46 -9.08 7.41 -9.95
CA ASP A 46 -8.88 8.51 -9.00
C ASP A 46 -10.23 9.24 -8.82
N PRO A 47 -10.93 9.07 -7.70
CA PRO A 47 -12.27 9.63 -7.54
C PRO A 47 -12.29 11.16 -7.54
N THR A 48 -11.14 11.82 -7.36
CA THR A 48 -11.05 13.30 -7.39
C THR A 48 -11.14 13.87 -8.79
N ILE A 49 -10.83 13.07 -9.82
CA ILE A 49 -10.89 13.47 -11.24
C ILE A 49 -11.85 12.60 -12.06
N ASP A 50 -12.11 11.38 -11.66
CA ASP A 50 -13.04 10.48 -12.33
C ASP A 50 -14.47 10.65 -11.79
N VAL A 51 -15.45 10.21 -12.57
CA VAL A 51 -16.88 10.33 -12.27
C VAL A 51 -17.48 8.94 -12.09
N PRO A 52 -18.34 8.70 -11.08
CA PRO A 52 -19.01 7.43 -10.91
C PRO A 52 -19.98 7.15 -12.07
N GLU A 53 -20.26 5.88 -12.31
CA GLU A 53 -21.19 5.49 -13.36
C GLU A 53 -22.59 6.02 -13.09
N GLY A 54 -23.23 6.56 -14.14
CA GLY A 54 -24.56 7.16 -14.04
C GLY A 54 -24.56 8.62 -13.60
N TYR A 55 -23.40 9.22 -13.35
CA TYR A 55 -23.24 10.63 -13.02
C TYR A 55 -22.42 11.37 -14.08
N ASP A 56 -22.49 12.69 -14.06
CA ASP A 56 -21.61 13.57 -14.83
C ASP A 56 -20.89 14.58 -13.92
N GLU A 57 -19.86 15.24 -14.44
CA GLU A 57 -19.02 16.16 -13.66
C GLU A 57 -19.78 17.33 -13.03
N SER A 58 -20.89 17.76 -13.62
CA SER A 58 -21.72 18.84 -13.08
C SER A 58 -22.43 18.47 -11.77
N GLN A 59 -22.47 17.17 -11.47
CA GLN A 59 -23.09 16.63 -10.25
C GLN A 59 -22.07 16.45 -9.10
N ARG A 60 -20.82 16.80 -9.32
CA ARG A 60 -19.77 16.74 -8.27
C ARG A 60 -20.05 17.80 -7.20
N ASP A 61 -20.02 17.37 -5.94
CA ASP A 61 -20.16 18.19 -4.73
C ASP A 61 -21.44 19.06 -4.67
N VAL A 62 -22.52 18.60 -5.34
CA VAL A 62 -23.83 19.29 -5.30
C VAL A 62 -24.91 18.37 -4.72
N PRO A 63 -25.99 18.94 -4.14
CA PRO A 63 -27.13 18.15 -3.65
C PRO A 63 -27.74 17.26 -4.75
N GLY A 64 -27.96 16.00 -4.43
CA GLY A 64 -28.45 14.99 -5.39
C GLY A 64 -27.38 14.44 -6.32
N GLY A 65 -26.14 14.84 -6.18
CA GLY A 65 -24.99 14.35 -6.92
C GLY A 65 -24.11 13.43 -6.09
N PHE A 66 -22.78 13.58 -6.22
CA PHE A 66 -21.78 12.77 -5.52
C PHE A 66 -20.61 13.62 -5.04
N THR A 67 -19.87 13.08 -4.07
CA THR A 67 -18.55 13.61 -3.66
C THR A 67 -17.51 12.51 -3.65
N ALA A 68 -16.26 12.85 -3.95
CA ALA A 68 -15.15 11.92 -3.95
C ALA A 68 -14.68 11.58 -2.54
N GLU A 69 -14.21 10.34 -2.33
CA GLU A 69 -13.34 10.03 -1.19
C GLU A 69 -12.02 10.82 -1.34
N LYS A 70 -11.63 11.51 -0.27
CA LYS A 70 -10.43 12.36 -0.23
C LYS A 70 -9.25 11.71 0.48
N ASP A 71 -9.53 10.71 1.30
CA ASP A 71 -8.51 9.97 1.98
C ASP A 71 -7.75 9.05 1.02
N ILE A 72 -6.51 8.78 1.35
CA ILE A 72 -5.68 7.82 0.63
C ILE A 72 -5.43 6.59 1.48
N MET A 73 -5.00 5.50 0.84
CA MET A 73 -4.67 4.27 1.53
C MET A 73 -3.42 4.42 2.39
N ASP A 74 -3.43 3.78 3.56
CA ASP A 74 -2.22 3.55 4.35
C ASP A 74 -1.16 2.88 3.46
N THR A 75 0.08 3.33 3.58
CA THR A 75 1.20 2.76 2.82
C THR A 75 1.36 1.25 3.02
N TRP A 76 1.00 0.73 4.20
CA TRP A 76 1.03 -0.73 4.45
C TRP A 76 -0.03 -1.49 3.66
N ALA A 77 -1.14 -0.85 3.29
CA ALA A 77 -2.13 -1.45 2.40
C ALA A 77 -1.56 -1.68 1.00
N THR A 78 -0.84 -0.70 0.45
CA THR A 78 -0.18 -0.83 -0.86
C THR A 78 1.08 -1.67 -0.78
N SER A 79 1.92 -1.47 0.23
CA SER A 79 3.17 -2.23 0.43
C SER A 79 2.94 -3.73 0.65
N SER A 80 1.78 -4.11 1.17
CA SER A 80 1.40 -5.52 1.37
C SER A 80 1.20 -6.30 0.06
N LEU A 81 1.06 -5.62 -1.08
CA LEU A 81 0.98 -6.21 -2.42
C LEU A 81 2.34 -6.27 -3.14
N THR A 82 3.44 -5.91 -2.48
CA THR A 82 4.75 -5.88 -3.14
C THR A 82 5.12 -7.18 -3.87
N PRO A 83 4.92 -8.39 -3.33
CA PRO A 83 5.20 -9.62 -4.08
C PRO A 83 4.40 -9.73 -5.37
N GLN A 84 3.11 -9.40 -5.34
CA GLN A 84 2.25 -9.42 -6.52
C GLN A 84 2.63 -8.34 -7.54
N ILE A 85 2.94 -7.13 -7.07
CA ILE A 85 3.32 -6.01 -7.95
C ILE A 85 4.61 -6.33 -8.73
N VAL A 86 5.65 -6.81 -8.04
CA VAL A 86 6.96 -7.08 -8.70
C VAL A 86 6.93 -8.30 -9.61
N THR A 87 5.95 -9.17 -9.46
CA THR A 87 5.76 -10.35 -10.29
C THR A 87 4.68 -10.16 -11.35
N HIS A 88 4.18 -8.93 -11.53
CA HIS A 88 3.17 -8.55 -12.52
C HIS A 88 1.84 -9.32 -12.39
N TRP A 89 1.40 -9.54 -11.14
CA TRP A 89 0.10 -10.16 -10.88
C TRP A 89 -1.04 -9.37 -11.55
N ALA A 90 -2.01 -10.12 -12.10
CA ALA A 90 -3.18 -9.60 -12.79
C ALA A 90 -2.93 -8.84 -14.11
N GLU A 91 -1.69 -8.71 -14.58
CA GLU A 91 -1.43 -8.18 -15.91
C GLU A 91 -1.93 -9.16 -16.99
N PRO A 92 -2.60 -8.66 -18.05
CA PRO A 92 -3.29 -9.53 -19.01
C PRO A 92 -2.38 -10.23 -20.02
N ASP A 93 -1.15 -9.76 -20.22
CA ASP A 93 -0.24 -10.26 -21.23
C ASP A 93 0.45 -11.57 -20.81
N GLU A 94 0.81 -12.39 -21.80
CA GLU A 94 1.38 -13.73 -21.57
C GLU A 94 2.76 -13.69 -20.90
N ALA A 95 3.56 -12.65 -21.12
CA ALA A 95 4.88 -12.52 -20.49
C ALA A 95 4.75 -12.26 -18.98
N SER A 96 3.83 -11.40 -18.58
CA SER A 96 3.51 -11.13 -17.18
C SER A 96 2.92 -12.35 -16.47
N LYS A 97 2.02 -13.08 -17.13
CA LYS A 97 1.49 -14.34 -16.58
C LYS A 97 2.59 -15.37 -16.39
N ALA A 98 3.51 -15.51 -17.35
CA ALA A 98 4.65 -16.41 -17.23
C ALA A 98 5.61 -15.99 -16.12
N LEU A 99 5.87 -14.69 -15.96
CA LEU A 99 6.68 -14.15 -14.87
C LEU A 99 6.05 -14.47 -13.52
N PHE A 100 4.77 -14.15 -13.33
CA PHE A 100 4.05 -14.47 -12.10
C PHE A 100 4.10 -15.96 -11.78
N ALA A 101 3.78 -16.82 -12.72
CA ALA A 101 3.77 -18.26 -12.54
C ALA A 101 5.15 -18.85 -12.18
N SER A 102 6.24 -18.23 -12.63
CA SER A 102 7.61 -18.69 -12.35
C SER A 102 8.24 -18.12 -11.09
N THR A 103 7.72 -16.99 -10.56
CA THR A 103 8.37 -16.24 -9.48
C THR A 103 7.50 -16.03 -8.24
N PHE A 104 6.20 -16.30 -8.34
CA PHE A 104 5.30 -16.25 -7.18
C PHE A 104 4.79 -17.67 -6.83
N PRO A 105 4.92 -18.12 -5.57
CA PRO A 105 5.57 -17.45 -4.42
C PRO A 105 7.07 -17.25 -4.61
N MET A 106 7.63 -16.19 -4.00
CA MET A 106 9.06 -15.91 -4.02
C MET A 106 9.85 -16.90 -3.15
N ASP A 107 11.15 -17.04 -3.39
CA ASP A 107 12.00 -17.88 -2.54
C ASP A 107 12.33 -17.22 -1.22
N LEU A 108 12.73 -15.96 -1.24
CA LEU A 108 13.27 -15.25 -0.09
C LEU A 108 12.73 -13.83 0.06
N ARG A 109 12.40 -13.47 1.29
CA ARG A 109 11.98 -12.12 1.67
C ARG A 109 12.84 -11.57 2.81
N PRO A 110 13.87 -10.76 2.53
CA PRO A 110 14.56 -9.99 3.54
C PRO A 110 13.68 -8.87 4.11
N GLN A 111 13.69 -8.69 5.43
CA GLN A 111 12.94 -7.59 6.05
C GLN A 111 13.50 -7.23 7.44
N GLY A 112 13.12 -6.04 7.94
CA GLY A 112 13.38 -5.61 9.30
C GLY A 112 12.37 -6.19 10.31
N GLN A 113 12.84 -6.43 11.54
CA GLN A 113 11.99 -6.96 12.61
C GLN A 113 10.89 -5.99 13.07
N ASP A 114 11.04 -4.71 12.85
CA ASP A 114 10.10 -3.67 13.27
C ASP A 114 8.84 -3.59 12.41
N ILE A 115 8.84 -4.20 11.21
CA ILE A 115 7.70 -4.21 10.29
C ILE A 115 7.01 -5.58 10.15
N ILE A 116 7.31 -6.53 11.03
CA ILE A 116 6.65 -7.84 11.05
C ILE A 116 5.14 -7.71 11.20
N ARG A 117 4.70 -6.88 12.13
CA ARG A 117 3.29 -6.70 12.45
C ARG A 117 2.51 -5.93 11.39
N THR A 118 3.16 -5.05 10.67
CA THR A 118 2.56 -4.21 9.64
C THR A 118 2.72 -4.85 8.26
N TRP A 119 3.90 -4.86 7.73
CA TRP A 119 4.16 -5.26 6.36
C TRP A 119 4.14 -6.78 6.16
N LEU A 120 4.89 -7.57 6.96
CA LEU A 120 4.91 -9.03 6.78
C LEU A 120 3.53 -9.63 6.99
N PHE A 121 2.87 -9.29 8.10
CA PHE A 121 1.55 -9.84 8.42
C PHE A 121 0.53 -9.52 7.31
N SER A 122 0.43 -8.24 6.91
CA SER A 122 -0.52 -7.83 5.87
C SER A 122 -0.22 -8.45 4.51
N THR A 123 1.07 -8.65 4.17
CA THR A 123 1.46 -9.31 2.92
C THR A 123 1.06 -10.79 2.92
N VAL A 124 1.31 -11.50 4.03
CA VAL A 124 0.93 -12.91 4.16
C VAL A 124 -0.60 -13.08 4.11
N ASP A 125 -1.33 -12.23 4.83
CA ASP A 125 -2.78 -12.29 4.89
C ASP A 125 -3.39 -12.08 3.50
N ARG A 126 -2.98 -11.05 2.78
CA ARG A 126 -3.48 -10.75 1.43
C ARG A 126 -3.12 -11.83 0.42
N ALA A 127 -1.89 -12.30 0.42
CA ALA A 127 -1.49 -13.40 -0.47
C ALA A 127 -2.27 -14.69 -0.18
N HIS A 128 -2.54 -14.97 1.10
CA HIS A 128 -3.35 -16.12 1.47
C HIS A 128 -4.81 -15.98 1.00
N LEU A 129 -5.41 -14.81 1.19
CA LEU A 129 -6.80 -14.56 0.79
C LEU A 129 -6.95 -14.59 -0.74
N GLU A 130 -6.04 -13.98 -1.46
CA GLU A 130 -6.09 -13.85 -2.92
C GLU A 130 -5.57 -15.11 -3.63
N ASN A 131 -4.34 -15.51 -3.34
CA ASN A 131 -3.63 -16.55 -4.07
C ASN A 131 -3.66 -17.93 -3.39
N LYS A 132 -4.25 -18.04 -2.18
CA LYS A 132 -4.37 -19.27 -1.37
C LYS A 132 -3.02 -19.89 -0.99
N CYS A 133 -1.94 -19.10 -0.99
CA CYS A 133 -0.59 -19.56 -0.62
C CYS A 133 0.15 -18.46 0.18
N LEU A 134 1.33 -18.82 0.70
CA LEU A 134 2.26 -17.85 1.27
C LEU A 134 2.99 -17.11 0.13
N PRO A 135 3.33 -15.83 0.30
CA PRO A 135 3.97 -15.03 -0.76
C PRO A 135 5.46 -15.33 -0.96
N TRP A 136 6.08 -16.10 -0.07
CA TRP A 136 7.48 -16.54 -0.13
C TRP A 136 7.70 -17.82 0.68
N ALA A 137 8.78 -18.53 0.37
CA ALA A 137 9.17 -19.72 1.12
C ALA A 137 9.90 -19.39 2.42
N HIS A 138 10.78 -18.37 2.39
CA HIS A 138 11.62 -17.98 3.51
C HIS A 138 11.58 -16.48 3.78
N ALA A 139 11.53 -16.09 5.06
CA ALA A 139 11.69 -14.69 5.49
C ALA A 139 12.98 -14.57 6.29
N THR A 140 13.88 -13.66 5.87
CA THR A 140 15.10 -13.33 6.59
C THR A 140 14.89 -12.06 7.39
N LEU A 141 15.02 -12.14 8.71
CA LEU A 141 14.86 -10.99 9.59
C LEU A 141 16.22 -10.40 9.92
N SER A 142 16.46 -9.15 9.52
CA SER A 142 17.67 -8.41 9.87
C SER A 142 17.63 -7.94 11.33
N GLY A 143 18.81 -7.77 11.93
CA GLY A 143 18.95 -7.02 13.18
C GLY A 143 18.70 -5.52 12.98
N TRP A 144 18.80 -4.76 14.06
CA TRP A 144 18.79 -3.30 14.02
C TRP A 144 20.10 -2.77 13.46
N ILE A 145 20.01 -1.77 12.59
CA ILE A 145 21.18 -0.92 12.30
C ILE A 145 21.27 0.08 13.45
N LEU A 146 22.40 0.04 14.16
CA LEU A 146 22.63 0.83 15.37
C LEU A 146 23.68 1.91 15.10
N ASP A 147 23.69 2.94 15.94
CA ASP A 147 24.78 3.91 15.97
C ASP A 147 26.09 3.28 16.55
N PRO A 148 27.22 4.00 16.52
CA PRO A 148 28.47 3.49 17.08
C PRO A 148 28.42 3.10 18.57
N ASP A 149 27.46 3.65 19.31
CA ASP A 149 27.20 3.34 20.72
C ASP A 149 26.22 2.17 20.92
N HIS A 150 25.88 1.44 19.85
CA HIS A 150 24.90 0.35 19.85
C HIS A 150 23.48 0.78 20.25
N LYS A 151 23.10 2.04 19.96
CA LYS A 151 21.76 2.57 20.21
C LYS A 151 20.96 2.64 18.94
N LYS A 152 19.63 2.47 19.06
CA LYS A 152 18.71 2.65 17.93
C LYS A 152 18.80 4.08 17.41
N MET A 153 19.06 4.21 16.10
CA MET A 153 19.11 5.50 15.43
C MET A 153 17.71 6.14 15.32
N SER A 154 17.62 7.42 15.56
CA SER A 154 16.40 8.22 15.31
C SER A 154 16.76 9.67 15.00
N LYS A 155 15.97 10.29 14.10
CA LYS A 155 16.14 11.71 13.76
C LYS A 155 15.99 12.61 14.99
N SER A 156 15.08 12.30 15.91
CA SER A 156 14.85 13.08 17.12
C SER A 156 16.01 13.04 18.12
N LYS A 157 16.85 12.00 18.07
CA LYS A 157 18.04 11.88 18.92
C LYS A 157 19.30 12.42 18.25
N GLY A 158 19.26 12.72 16.96
CA GLY A 158 20.40 13.24 16.21
C GLY A 158 21.55 12.25 16.01
N ASN A 159 21.32 10.94 16.24
CA ASN A 159 22.33 9.88 16.14
C ASN A 159 22.20 9.05 14.85
N VAL A 160 21.63 9.63 13.80
CA VAL A 160 21.49 8.95 12.51
C VAL A 160 22.83 9.03 11.75
N VAL A 161 23.38 7.86 11.43
CA VAL A 161 24.52 7.75 10.50
C VAL A 161 23.95 7.73 9.08
N VAL A 162 24.36 8.67 8.25
CA VAL A 162 23.97 8.71 6.83
C VAL A 162 24.93 7.81 6.02
N PRO A 163 24.44 7.12 4.99
CA PRO A 163 25.25 6.16 4.22
C PRO A 163 26.45 6.77 3.49
N ASN A 164 26.43 8.06 3.19
CA ASN A 164 27.47 8.71 2.40
C ASN A 164 28.86 8.62 3.03
N GLU A 165 28.99 8.87 4.32
CA GLU A 165 30.28 8.79 5.00
C GLU A 165 30.89 7.37 4.99
N PRO A 166 30.15 6.31 5.35
CA PRO A 166 30.64 4.94 5.18
C PRO A 166 30.96 4.58 3.73
N ILE A 167 30.15 5.02 2.75
CA ILE A 167 30.40 4.75 1.33
C ILE A 167 31.69 5.41 0.85
N GLU A 168 31.94 6.67 1.22
CA GLU A 168 33.18 7.38 0.89
C GLU A 168 34.40 6.71 1.53
N LYS A 169 34.27 6.18 2.74
CA LYS A 169 35.36 5.57 3.48
C LYS A 169 35.67 4.13 3.07
N PHE A 170 34.66 3.34 2.77
CA PHE A 170 34.78 1.89 2.60
C PHE A 170 34.36 1.40 1.20
N GLY A 171 33.76 2.25 0.39
CA GLY A 171 33.18 1.89 -0.90
C GLY A 171 31.74 1.36 -0.80
N ALA A 172 31.01 1.46 -1.91
CA ALA A 172 29.60 1.06 -1.96
C ALA A 172 29.37 -0.45 -1.77
N ASP A 173 30.33 -1.28 -2.20
CA ASP A 173 30.23 -2.74 -2.09
C ASP A 173 30.44 -3.25 -0.65
N ALA A 174 30.99 -2.42 0.24
CA ALA A 174 31.21 -2.77 1.64
C ALA A 174 30.12 -2.25 2.59
N VAL A 175 29.24 -1.40 2.11
CA VAL A 175 28.15 -0.75 2.86
C VAL A 175 26.81 -1.30 2.45
#